data_fdecc334099df7510d96c2a377c7d64a
#
_entry.id   fdecc334099df7510d96c2a377c7d64a
#
_cell.length_a   1.000
_cell.length_b   1.000
_cell.length_c   1.000
_cell.angle_alpha   90.00
_cell.angle_beta   90.00
_cell.angle_gamma   90.00
#
_symmetry.space_group_name_H-M   'P 1'
#
loop_
_entity.id
_entity.type
_entity.pdbx_description
1 polymer ?
#
loop_
_entity_poly.entity_id
_entity_poly.type
_entity_poly.pdbx_seq_one_letter_code
_entity_poly.pdbx_strand_id
1 'polypeptide(L)'
;MKTGMWSLLLFGIFTALIQTIDVQVAGETGREVGLATINTCVHRFTGVHMQLYTVTDWLGLVPVGVCLLFGGLGMAQLLQRKSVLKVDSDIILLGVYYVLVILAYLIFEQIPVNYRPVFIEGRLEASYPSSTTLLVLSVMPTLTFQTERRVKNAGVKKGIRFLAGAFSAFMVIGRLISGVHWVTDIIGAVICSRGLFCLYTAAVLRYCKKK
;
A
#
# COMPACT_ATOMS: atom_id res chain seq x y z
N MET A 1 13.37 13.10 2.82
CA MET A 1 12.69 13.70 1.65
C MET A 1 13.28 13.22 0.32
N LYS A 2 14.58 13.38 0.06
CA LYS A 2 15.18 12.94 -1.22
C LYS A 2 14.85 11.51 -1.59
N THR A 3 15.01 10.55 -0.66
CA THR A 3 14.68 9.13 -0.90
C THR A 3 13.21 8.91 -1.31
N GLY A 4 12.27 9.60 -0.66
CA GLY A 4 10.85 9.50 -1.03
C GLY A 4 10.57 10.03 -2.43
N MET A 5 11.16 11.17 -2.78
CA MET A 5 11.04 11.75 -4.13
C MET A 5 11.64 10.84 -5.20
N TRP A 6 12.82 10.26 -4.95
CA TRP A 6 13.43 9.29 -5.87
C TRP A 6 12.57 8.02 -6.04
N SER A 7 11.97 7.52 -4.94
CA SER A 7 11.06 6.37 -5.06
C SER A 7 9.81 6.70 -5.88
N LEU A 8 9.21 7.89 -5.71
CA LEU A 8 8.06 8.29 -6.52
C LEU A 8 8.43 8.57 -7.98
N LEU A 9 9.61 9.12 -8.24
CA LEU A 9 10.11 9.26 -9.61
C LEU A 9 10.32 7.87 -10.25
N LEU A 10 10.94 6.93 -9.52
CA LEU A 10 11.10 5.55 -9.97
C LEU A 10 9.74 4.89 -10.24
N PHE A 11 8.74 5.13 -9.38
CA PHE A 11 7.38 4.64 -9.59
C PHE A 11 6.78 5.19 -10.90
N GLY A 12 6.91 6.48 -11.16
CA GLY A 12 6.45 7.08 -12.40
C GLY A 12 7.14 6.51 -13.64
N ILE A 13 8.47 6.36 -13.59
CA ILE A 13 9.25 5.72 -14.68
C ILE A 13 8.80 4.27 -14.86
N PHE A 14 8.65 3.50 -13.79
CA PHE A 14 8.22 2.11 -13.86
C PHE A 14 6.81 1.98 -14.45
N THR A 15 5.88 2.88 -14.07
CA THR A 15 4.53 2.94 -14.66
C THR A 15 4.58 3.22 -16.17
N ALA A 16 5.42 4.15 -16.61
CA ALA A 16 5.60 4.44 -18.03
C ALA A 16 6.21 3.25 -18.80
N LEU A 17 7.17 2.54 -18.20
CA LEU A 17 7.77 1.33 -18.79
C LEU A 17 6.74 0.22 -18.97
N ILE A 18 5.84 0.01 -18.00
CA ILE A 18 4.75 -0.97 -18.11
C ILE A 18 3.84 -0.65 -19.29
N GLN A 19 3.59 0.62 -19.59
CA GLN A 19 2.70 1.02 -20.70
C GLN A 19 3.36 0.94 -22.08
N THR A 20 4.68 0.81 -22.16
CA THR A 20 5.43 0.97 -23.42
C THR A 20 6.28 -0.23 -23.80
N ILE A 21 6.71 -1.06 -22.83
CA ILE A 21 7.64 -2.16 -23.07
C ILE A 21 6.91 -3.49 -22.99
N ASP A 22 7.14 -4.35 -23.99
CA ASP A 22 6.66 -5.73 -24.04
C ASP A 22 5.15 -5.82 -23.74
N VAL A 23 4.36 -4.99 -24.43
CA VAL A 23 2.91 -4.94 -24.31
C VAL A 23 2.31 -6.04 -25.19
N GLN A 24 1.65 -7.03 -24.58
CA GLN A 24 1.04 -8.16 -25.28
C GLN A 24 -0.29 -8.53 -24.61
N VAL A 25 -1.17 -9.17 -25.39
CA VAL A 25 -2.40 -9.73 -24.85
C VAL A 25 -2.07 -10.94 -23.98
N ALA A 26 -2.50 -10.93 -22.72
CA ALA A 26 -2.18 -11.99 -21.77
C ALA A 26 -3.28 -12.17 -20.71
N GLY A 27 -3.23 -13.33 -20.05
CA GLY A 27 -4.21 -13.72 -19.03
C GLY A 27 -5.53 -14.20 -19.61
N GLU A 28 -6.41 -14.61 -18.74
CA GLU A 28 -7.75 -15.12 -19.07
C GLU A 28 -8.68 -14.01 -19.57
N THR A 29 -8.39 -12.76 -19.18
CA THR A 29 -9.18 -11.57 -19.55
C THR A 29 -8.91 -11.09 -20.98
N GLY A 30 -7.86 -11.59 -21.63
CA GLY A 30 -7.52 -11.20 -23.00
C GLY A 30 -7.21 -9.72 -23.19
N ARG A 31 -6.71 -9.06 -22.12
CA ARG A 31 -6.32 -7.65 -22.16
C ARG A 31 -4.81 -7.50 -22.37
N GLU A 32 -4.44 -6.36 -22.93
CA GLU A 32 -3.03 -5.99 -23.02
C GLU A 32 -2.44 -5.77 -21.64
N VAL A 33 -1.23 -6.26 -21.44
CA VAL A 33 -0.43 -6.07 -20.22
C VAL A 33 0.99 -5.75 -20.64
N GLY A 34 1.58 -4.77 -19.99
CA GLY A 34 2.98 -4.42 -20.23
C GLY A 34 3.92 -5.31 -19.42
N LEU A 35 5.17 -5.42 -19.88
CA LEU A 35 6.14 -6.39 -19.37
C LEU A 35 5.55 -7.81 -19.35
N ALA A 36 4.85 -8.16 -20.42
CA ALA A 36 4.01 -9.36 -20.54
C ALA A 36 4.82 -10.64 -20.34
N THR A 37 6.03 -10.70 -20.84
CA THR A 37 6.90 -11.89 -20.72
C THR A 37 7.16 -12.24 -19.25
N ILE A 38 7.57 -11.27 -18.42
CA ILE A 38 7.83 -11.52 -17.00
C ILE A 38 6.52 -11.76 -16.24
N ASN A 39 5.47 -11.00 -16.54
CA ASN A 39 4.17 -11.13 -15.91
C ASN A 39 3.58 -12.52 -16.14
N THR A 40 3.56 -12.99 -17.38
CA THR A 40 3.04 -14.32 -17.71
C THR A 40 3.91 -15.46 -17.18
N CYS A 41 5.24 -15.30 -17.18
CA CYS A 41 6.15 -16.27 -16.59
C CYS A 41 5.86 -16.47 -15.11
N VAL A 42 5.80 -15.38 -14.32
CA VAL A 42 5.49 -15.45 -12.89
C VAL A 42 4.08 -15.98 -12.65
N HIS A 43 3.08 -15.52 -13.40
CA HIS A 43 1.70 -15.97 -13.26
C HIS A 43 1.53 -17.47 -13.54
N ARG A 44 2.22 -18.01 -14.55
CA ARG A 44 2.22 -19.45 -14.82
C ARG A 44 2.85 -20.26 -13.70
N PHE A 45 3.88 -19.71 -13.06
CA PHE A 45 4.55 -20.36 -11.94
C PHE A 45 3.71 -20.33 -10.66
N THR A 46 3.06 -19.21 -10.35
CA THR A 46 2.22 -19.08 -9.15
C THR A 46 0.86 -19.75 -9.30
N GLY A 47 0.30 -19.78 -10.50
CA GLY A 47 -1.08 -20.25 -10.74
C GLY A 47 -2.11 -19.26 -10.16
N VAL A 48 -3.37 -19.74 -10.02
CA VAL A 48 -4.50 -18.96 -9.48
C VAL A 48 -5.07 -19.66 -8.24
N HIS A 49 -5.11 -18.97 -7.12
CA HIS A 49 -5.54 -19.47 -5.82
C HIS A 49 -6.60 -18.55 -5.18
N MET A 50 -7.87 -18.71 -5.60
CA MET A 50 -8.98 -17.83 -5.16
C MET A 50 -9.21 -17.85 -3.64
N GLN A 51 -8.94 -18.98 -2.96
CA GLN A 51 -9.05 -19.04 -1.50
C GLN A 51 -8.03 -18.09 -0.83
N LEU A 52 -6.79 -18.07 -1.32
CA LEU A 52 -5.75 -17.19 -0.81
C LEU A 52 -6.08 -15.71 -1.13
N TYR A 53 -6.66 -15.47 -2.33
CA TYR A 53 -7.20 -14.16 -2.67
C TYR A 53 -8.23 -13.71 -1.63
N THR A 54 -9.26 -14.53 -1.37
CA THR A 54 -10.32 -14.21 -0.38
C THR A 54 -9.75 -13.94 1.01
N VAL A 55 -8.84 -14.77 1.50
CA VAL A 55 -8.19 -14.57 2.80
C VAL A 55 -7.44 -13.24 2.85
N THR A 56 -6.61 -12.95 1.84
CA THR A 56 -5.84 -11.70 1.81
C THR A 56 -6.71 -10.47 1.58
N ASP A 57 -7.86 -10.63 0.94
CA ASP A 57 -8.83 -9.56 0.74
C ASP A 57 -9.49 -9.17 2.06
N TRP A 58 -10.03 -10.14 2.81
CA TRP A 58 -10.57 -9.91 4.16
C TRP A 58 -9.53 -9.36 5.13
N LEU A 59 -8.31 -9.87 5.11
CA LEU A 59 -7.20 -9.35 5.92
C LEU A 59 -6.80 -7.92 5.53
N GLY A 60 -7.18 -7.45 4.35
CA GLY A 60 -7.08 -6.04 3.94
C GLY A 60 -7.85 -5.08 4.85
N LEU A 61 -8.79 -5.58 5.66
CA LEU A 61 -9.48 -4.79 6.69
C LEU A 61 -8.58 -4.45 7.91
N VAL A 62 -7.51 -5.21 8.15
CA VAL A 62 -6.58 -4.92 9.26
C VAL A 62 -5.94 -3.53 9.15
N PRO A 63 -5.32 -3.14 8.02
CA PRO A 63 -4.82 -1.78 7.86
C PRO A 63 -5.93 -0.72 7.93
N VAL A 64 -7.16 -1.02 7.50
CA VAL A 64 -8.30 -0.11 7.69
C VAL A 64 -8.57 0.10 9.18
N GLY A 65 -8.54 -0.96 9.99
CA GLY A 65 -8.64 -0.88 11.45
C GLY A 65 -7.53 0.00 12.06
N VAL A 66 -6.30 -0.07 11.54
CA VAL A 66 -5.20 0.82 11.96
C VAL A 66 -5.48 2.28 11.59
N CYS A 67 -6.02 2.54 10.41
CA CYS A 67 -6.44 3.90 10.02
C CYS A 67 -7.51 4.44 10.97
N LEU A 68 -8.51 3.62 11.31
CA LEU A 68 -9.57 4.00 12.25
C LEU A 68 -9.03 4.24 13.66
N LEU A 69 -8.06 3.46 14.13
CA LEU A 69 -7.39 3.68 15.41
C LEU A 69 -6.75 5.07 15.49
N PHE A 70 -5.97 5.45 14.48
CA PHE A 70 -5.33 6.76 14.47
C PHE A 70 -6.31 7.90 14.15
N GLY A 71 -7.32 7.67 13.34
CA GLY A 71 -8.42 8.60 13.13
C GLY A 71 -9.19 8.87 14.43
N GLY A 72 -9.50 7.81 15.19
CA GLY A 72 -10.13 7.90 16.51
C GLY A 72 -9.25 8.65 17.53
N LEU A 73 -7.94 8.41 17.52
CA LEU A 73 -6.99 9.15 18.34
C LEU A 73 -7.00 10.65 17.99
N GLY A 74 -6.96 10.98 16.70
CA GLY A 74 -7.03 12.38 16.25
C GLY A 74 -8.36 13.05 16.63
N MET A 75 -9.47 12.34 16.47
CA MET A 75 -10.80 12.83 16.86
C MET A 75 -10.91 13.03 18.38
N ALA A 76 -10.44 12.09 19.18
CA ALA A 76 -10.41 12.23 20.64
C ALA A 76 -9.62 13.47 21.08
N GLN A 77 -8.45 13.72 20.48
CA GLN A 77 -7.65 14.92 20.74
C GLN A 77 -8.38 16.19 20.31
N LEU A 78 -9.06 16.17 19.17
CA LEU A 78 -9.85 17.31 18.68
C LEU A 78 -10.99 17.66 19.64
N LEU A 79 -11.74 16.68 20.08
CA LEU A 79 -12.87 16.87 21.00
C LEU A 79 -12.39 17.38 22.36
N GLN A 80 -11.31 16.83 22.91
CA GLN A 80 -10.74 17.24 24.20
C GLN A 80 -10.16 18.65 24.16
N ARG A 81 -9.44 18.99 23.07
CA ARG A 81 -8.69 20.25 22.96
C ARG A 81 -9.47 21.35 22.23
N LYS A 82 -10.62 21.01 21.64
CA LYS A 82 -11.55 21.93 20.93
C LYS A 82 -10.91 22.77 19.83
N SER A 83 -9.80 22.32 19.26
CA SER A 83 -9.09 23.03 18.19
C SER A 83 -8.21 22.07 17.38
N VAL A 84 -8.32 22.12 16.06
CA VAL A 84 -7.48 21.33 15.13
C VAL A 84 -5.99 21.64 15.31
N LEU A 85 -5.65 22.91 15.56
CA LEU A 85 -4.27 23.36 15.77
C LEU A 85 -3.63 22.80 17.06
N LYS A 86 -4.44 22.28 17.98
CA LYS A 86 -3.99 21.64 19.21
C LYS A 86 -3.88 20.12 19.09
N VAL A 87 -4.35 19.52 18.00
CA VAL A 87 -4.12 18.10 17.71
C VAL A 87 -2.63 17.88 17.46
N ASP A 88 -2.11 16.72 17.85
CA ASP A 88 -0.71 16.38 17.61
C ASP A 88 -0.37 16.46 16.12
N SER A 89 0.61 17.27 15.77
CA SER A 89 0.97 17.56 14.37
C SER A 89 1.35 16.29 13.59
N ASP A 90 1.91 15.25 14.25
CA ASP A 90 2.22 13.98 13.62
C ASP A 90 0.96 13.14 13.30
N ILE A 91 -0.14 13.33 14.04
CA ILE A 91 -1.44 12.73 13.74
C ILE A 91 -2.13 13.47 12.58
N ILE A 92 -2.03 14.79 12.54
CA ILE A 92 -2.55 15.57 11.40
C ILE A 92 -1.81 15.16 10.12
N LEU A 93 -0.47 15.09 10.15
CA LEU A 93 0.33 14.64 9.00
C LEU A 93 0.02 13.20 8.61
N LEU A 94 -0.31 12.34 9.58
CA LEU A 94 -0.74 10.97 9.30
C LEU A 94 -2.08 10.94 8.56
N GLY A 95 -3.03 11.78 8.96
CA GLY A 95 -4.31 11.95 8.25
C GLY A 95 -4.12 12.41 6.81
N VAL A 96 -3.29 13.44 6.59
CA VAL A 96 -2.93 13.90 5.23
C VAL A 96 -2.27 12.78 4.42
N TYR A 97 -1.37 12.03 5.03
CA TYR A 97 -0.71 10.89 4.39
C TYR A 97 -1.72 9.81 3.95
N TYR A 98 -2.69 9.44 4.80
CA TYR A 98 -3.71 8.46 4.43
C TYR A 98 -4.61 8.96 3.30
N VAL A 99 -4.94 10.26 3.28
CA VAL A 99 -5.66 10.87 2.14
C VAL A 99 -4.85 10.73 0.85
N LEU A 100 -3.54 10.97 0.88
CA LEU A 100 -2.67 10.79 -0.30
C LEU A 100 -2.60 9.34 -0.77
N VAL A 101 -2.60 8.37 0.14
CA VAL A 101 -2.65 6.93 -0.20
C VAL A 101 -3.98 6.58 -0.89
N ILE A 102 -5.11 7.08 -0.36
CA ILE A 102 -6.44 6.89 -0.97
C ILE A 102 -6.50 7.54 -2.35
N LEU A 103 -6.00 8.76 -2.51
CA LEU A 103 -5.96 9.45 -3.79
C LEU A 103 -5.12 8.67 -4.81
N ALA A 104 -3.96 8.14 -4.41
CA ALA A 104 -3.15 7.30 -5.29
C ALA A 104 -3.94 6.06 -5.75
N TYR A 105 -4.64 5.36 -4.84
CA TYR A 105 -5.52 4.26 -5.20
C TYR A 105 -6.61 4.69 -6.22
N LEU A 106 -7.36 5.76 -5.91
CA LEU A 106 -8.47 6.21 -6.75
C LEU A 106 -8.02 6.63 -8.16
N ILE A 107 -6.85 7.24 -8.30
CA ILE A 107 -6.30 7.64 -9.61
C ILE A 107 -6.10 6.40 -10.49
N PHE A 108 -5.47 5.35 -9.97
CA PHE A 108 -5.18 4.15 -10.74
C PHE A 108 -6.40 3.24 -10.94
N GLU A 109 -7.42 3.35 -10.09
CA GLU A 109 -8.71 2.70 -10.32
C GLU A 109 -9.46 3.34 -11.48
N GLN A 110 -9.41 4.68 -11.60
CA GLN A 110 -10.08 5.42 -12.68
C GLN A 110 -9.29 5.43 -14.00
N ILE A 111 -7.97 5.29 -13.92
CA ILE A 111 -7.07 5.30 -15.08
C ILE A 111 -6.25 3.99 -15.05
N PRO A 112 -6.86 2.85 -15.46
CA PRO A 112 -6.19 1.56 -15.40
C PRO A 112 -4.95 1.51 -16.27
N VAL A 113 -3.81 1.09 -15.69
CA VAL A 113 -2.56 0.81 -16.40
C VAL A 113 -2.54 -0.63 -16.91
N ASN A 114 -2.92 -1.56 -16.04
CA ASN A 114 -3.13 -2.97 -16.35
C ASN A 114 -4.48 -3.43 -15.80
N TYR A 115 -5.02 -4.49 -16.40
CA TYR A 115 -6.15 -5.25 -15.87
C TYR A 115 -5.69 -6.57 -15.26
N ARG A 116 -6.48 -7.13 -14.36
CA ARG A 116 -6.19 -8.41 -13.71
C ARG A 116 -6.04 -9.55 -14.72
N PRO A 117 -5.17 -10.54 -14.43
CA PRO A 117 -5.02 -11.74 -15.29
C PRO A 117 -6.29 -12.60 -15.37
N VAL A 118 -7.16 -12.52 -14.37
CA VAL A 118 -8.39 -13.31 -14.23
C VAL A 118 -9.57 -12.41 -13.88
N PHE A 119 -10.79 -12.87 -14.20
CA PHE A 119 -12.00 -12.18 -13.77
C PHE A 119 -12.26 -12.40 -12.28
N ILE A 120 -12.68 -11.33 -11.59
CA ILE A 120 -13.13 -11.40 -10.20
C ILE A 120 -14.66 -11.31 -10.19
N GLU A 121 -15.33 -12.37 -9.75
CA GLU A 121 -16.81 -12.43 -9.76
C GLU A 121 -17.41 -12.08 -11.13
N GLY A 122 -16.73 -12.49 -12.21
CA GLY A 122 -17.15 -12.20 -13.59
C GLY A 122 -16.90 -10.76 -14.04
N ARG A 123 -16.20 -9.94 -13.25
CA ARG A 123 -15.91 -8.54 -13.57
C ARG A 123 -14.45 -8.37 -13.97
N LEU A 124 -14.24 -7.47 -14.92
CA LEU A 124 -12.90 -6.99 -15.29
C LEU A 124 -12.52 -5.83 -14.37
N GLU A 125 -11.44 -5.99 -13.62
CA GLU A 125 -10.98 -4.99 -12.65
C GLU A 125 -9.59 -4.47 -13.00
N ALA A 126 -9.32 -3.19 -12.66
CA ALA A 126 -7.97 -2.64 -12.67
C ALA A 126 -7.07 -3.44 -11.73
N SER A 127 -5.79 -3.59 -12.09
CA SER A 127 -4.85 -4.37 -11.29
C SER A 127 -3.67 -3.57 -10.75
N TYR A 128 -3.23 -2.55 -11.49
CA TYR A 128 -2.00 -1.79 -11.19
C TYR A 128 -2.29 -0.43 -10.54
N PRO A 129 -1.54 -0.08 -9.50
CA PRO A 129 -0.80 -0.97 -8.60
C PRO A 129 -1.75 -1.78 -7.73
N SER A 130 -1.30 -2.93 -7.20
CA SER A 130 -2.13 -3.75 -6.30
C SER A 130 -2.63 -2.93 -5.11
N SER A 131 -3.94 -2.69 -5.03
CA SER A 131 -4.58 -1.85 -4.01
C SER A 131 -4.35 -2.37 -2.60
N THR A 132 -4.54 -3.67 -2.36
CA THR A 132 -4.31 -4.31 -1.06
C THR A 132 -2.83 -4.22 -0.65
N THR A 133 -1.90 -4.45 -1.59
CA THR A 133 -0.46 -4.32 -1.32
C THR A 133 -0.09 -2.87 -1.00
N LEU A 134 -0.60 -1.91 -1.77
CA LEU A 134 -0.38 -0.49 -1.53
C LEU A 134 -0.90 -0.07 -0.14
N LEU A 135 -2.11 -0.47 0.21
CA LEU A 135 -2.72 -0.16 1.51
C LEU A 135 -1.90 -0.74 2.66
N VAL A 136 -1.59 -2.04 2.61
CA VAL A 136 -0.82 -2.72 3.67
C VAL A 136 0.55 -2.07 3.87
N LEU A 137 1.32 -1.89 2.78
CA LEU A 137 2.67 -1.33 2.85
C LEU A 137 2.69 0.18 3.14
N SER A 138 1.58 0.87 2.93
CA SER A 138 1.45 2.26 3.36
C SER A 138 1.07 2.37 4.83
N VAL A 139 0.18 1.53 5.35
CA VAL A 139 -0.42 1.70 6.68
C VAL A 139 0.36 0.97 7.78
N MET A 140 0.77 -0.30 7.57
CA MET A 140 1.42 -1.07 8.63
C MET A 140 2.76 -0.46 9.11
N PRO A 141 3.60 0.14 8.25
CA PRO A 141 4.78 0.86 8.73
C PRO A 141 4.44 2.10 9.57
N THR A 142 3.28 2.75 9.36
CA THR A 142 2.87 3.88 10.21
C THR A 142 2.51 3.43 11.62
N LEU A 143 1.89 2.24 11.78
CA LEU A 143 1.64 1.64 13.08
C LEU A 143 2.96 1.47 13.86
N THR A 144 3.97 0.89 13.21
CA THR A 144 5.30 0.75 13.80
C THR A 144 5.93 2.10 14.15
N PHE A 145 5.91 3.05 13.20
CA PHE A 145 6.50 4.37 13.38
C PHE A 145 5.83 5.16 14.53
N GLN A 146 4.51 5.15 14.61
CA GLN A 146 3.77 5.82 15.67
C GLN A 146 3.95 5.13 17.03
N THR A 147 4.03 3.79 17.06
CA THR A 147 4.35 3.03 18.27
C THR A 147 5.73 3.40 18.83
N GLU A 148 6.75 3.53 17.98
CA GLU A 148 8.09 3.96 18.40
C GLU A 148 8.09 5.35 19.04
N ARG A 149 7.20 6.23 18.64
CA ARG A 149 7.09 7.60 19.14
C ARG A 149 6.29 7.70 20.45
N ARG A 150 5.28 6.83 20.64
CA ARG A 150 4.26 6.97 21.71
C ARG A 150 4.39 5.95 22.83
N VAL A 151 4.85 4.75 22.54
CA VAL A 151 4.95 3.67 23.52
C VAL A 151 6.33 3.69 24.18
N LYS A 152 6.39 3.50 25.50
CA LYS A 152 7.67 3.45 26.23
C LYS A 152 8.22 2.02 26.34
N ASN A 153 7.33 1.02 26.42
CA ASN A 153 7.72 -0.38 26.63
C ASN A 153 8.42 -0.94 25.38
N ALA A 154 9.68 -1.35 25.56
CA ALA A 154 10.51 -1.89 24.47
C ALA A 154 9.99 -3.23 23.95
N GLY A 155 9.43 -4.09 24.81
CA GLY A 155 8.84 -5.38 24.43
C GLY A 155 7.64 -5.19 23.50
N VAL A 156 6.74 -4.24 23.84
CA VAL A 156 5.58 -3.90 23.00
C VAL A 156 6.03 -3.36 21.64
N LYS A 157 7.02 -2.48 21.60
CA LYS A 157 7.58 -1.97 20.33
C LYS A 157 8.10 -3.10 19.44
N LYS A 158 8.90 -4.00 20.02
CA LYS A 158 9.47 -5.14 19.29
C LYS A 158 8.37 -6.07 18.78
N GLY A 159 7.36 -6.36 19.61
CA GLY A 159 6.21 -7.19 19.24
C GLY A 159 5.42 -6.59 18.08
N ILE A 160 5.04 -5.30 18.17
CA ILE A 160 4.29 -4.62 17.10
C ILE A 160 5.11 -4.56 15.80
N ARG A 161 6.41 -4.25 15.87
CA ARG A 161 7.28 -4.24 14.70
C ARG A 161 7.34 -5.60 14.01
N PHE A 162 7.51 -6.67 14.79
CA PHE A 162 7.54 -8.04 14.27
C PHE A 162 6.22 -8.43 13.62
N LEU A 163 5.10 -8.23 14.32
CA LEU A 163 3.76 -8.59 13.83
C LEU A 163 3.38 -7.78 12.58
N ALA A 164 3.63 -6.46 12.58
CA ALA A 164 3.36 -5.62 11.42
C ALA A 164 4.22 -6.02 10.22
N GLY A 165 5.50 -6.35 10.44
CA GLY A 165 6.39 -6.84 9.39
C GLY A 165 5.99 -8.20 8.83
N ALA A 166 5.72 -9.16 9.70
CA ALA A 166 5.28 -10.51 9.31
C ALA A 166 3.93 -10.47 8.57
N PHE A 167 2.98 -9.68 9.06
CA PHE A 167 1.70 -9.47 8.39
C PHE A 167 1.89 -8.85 7.01
N SER A 168 2.69 -7.80 6.89
CA SER A 168 2.96 -7.16 5.59
C SER A 168 3.60 -8.13 4.60
N ALA A 169 4.58 -8.93 5.03
CA ALA A 169 5.23 -9.93 4.19
C ALA A 169 4.23 -11.00 3.73
N PHE A 170 3.41 -11.52 4.67
CA PHE A 170 2.35 -12.48 4.33
C PHE A 170 1.37 -11.91 3.29
N MET A 171 0.92 -10.68 3.47
CA MET A 171 -0.03 -10.05 2.55
C MET A 171 0.55 -9.83 1.16
N VAL A 172 1.80 -9.34 1.06
CA VAL A 172 2.46 -9.12 -0.24
C VAL A 172 2.69 -10.45 -0.97
N ILE A 173 3.23 -11.45 -0.28
CA ILE A 173 3.48 -12.77 -0.84
C ILE A 173 2.14 -13.46 -1.20
N GLY A 174 1.16 -13.37 -0.32
CA GLY A 174 -0.18 -13.94 -0.55
C GLY A 174 -0.87 -13.33 -1.77
N ARG A 175 -0.79 -12.01 -1.95
CA ARG A 175 -1.36 -11.36 -3.14
C ARG A 175 -0.63 -11.76 -4.43
N LEU A 176 0.69 -11.96 -4.39
CA LEU A 176 1.44 -12.46 -5.53
C LEU A 176 1.06 -13.90 -5.87
N ILE A 177 1.06 -14.79 -4.86
CA ILE A 177 0.76 -16.23 -5.05
C ILE A 177 -0.71 -16.45 -5.39
N SER A 178 -1.63 -15.58 -4.95
CA SER A 178 -3.05 -15.69 -5.31
C SER A 178 -3.30 -15.65 -6.82
N GLY A 179 -2.35 -15.11 -7.60
CA GLY A 179 -2.43 -15.06 -9.06
C GLY A 179 -3.48 -14.10 -9.63
N VAL A 180 -4.07 -13.26 -8.81
CA VAL A 180 -5.05 -12.23 -9.24
C VAL A 180 -4.42 -10.89 -9.60
N HIS A 181 -3.11 -10.78 -9.44
CA HIS A 181 -2.29 -9.63 -9.82
C HIS A 181 -1.06 -10.07 -10.60
N TRP A 182 -0.63 -9.22 -11.48
CA TRP A 182 0.67 -9.36 -12.12
C TRP A 182 1.80 -9.03 -11.13
N VAL A 183 2.99 -9.59 -11.35
CA VAL A 183 4.15 -9.26 -10.48
C VAL A 183 4.49 -7.77 -10.55
N THR A 184 4.27 -7.13 -11.69
CA THR A 184 4.46 -5.68 -11.87
C THR A 184 3.52 -4.85 -10.99
N ASP A 185 2.29 -5.33 -10.73
CA ASP A 185 1.33 -4.62 -9.87
C ASP A 185 1.83 -4.59 -8.42
N ILE A 186 2.43 -5.70 -7.97
CA ILE A 186 3.03 -5.81 -6.64
C ILE A 186 4.27 -4.91 -6.52
N ILE A 187 5.17 -4.95 -7.53
CA ILE A 187 6.37 -4.11 -7.55
C ILE A 187 6.00 -2.62 -7.54
N GLY A 188 5.03 -2.22 -8.38
CA GLY A 188 4.52 -0.85 -8.41
C GLY A 188 4.00 -0.40 -7.05
N ALA A 189 3.19 -1.24 -6.38
CA ALA A 189 2.67 -0.95 -5.05
C ALA A 189 3.79 -0.79 -4.00
N VAL A 190 4.83 -1.64 -4.04
CA VAL A 190 6.00 -1.55 -3.15
C VAL A 190 6.75 -0.24 -3.35
N ILE A 191 7.01 0.16 -4.60
CA ILE A 191 7.77 1.40 -4.90
C ILE A 191 6.96 2.63 -4.49
N CYS A 192 5.67 2.66 -4.81
CA CYS A 192 4.75 3.76 -4.49
C CYS A 192 4.62 3.94 -2.97
N SER A 193 4.26 2.87 -2.25
CA SER A 193 4.09 2.90 -0.79
C SER A 193 5.36 3.35 -0.07
N ARG A 194 6.54 2.83 -0.49
CA ARG A 194 7.84 3.26 0.04
C ARG A 194 8.06 4.76 -0.16
N GLY A 195 7.76 5.27 -1.36
CA GLY A 195 7.92 6.68 -1.69
C GLY A 195 7.08 7.57 -0.78
N LEU A 196 5.79 7.26 -0.68
CA LEU A 196 4.84 7.97 0.16
C LEU A 196 5.23 7.90 1.64
N PHE A 197 5.57 6.72 2.16
CA PHE A 197 5.98 6.55 3.56
C PHE A 197 7.26 7.32 3.91
N CYS A 198 8.27 7.32 3.01
CA CYS A 198 9.49 8.11 3.21
C CYS A 198 9.21 9.62 3.26
N LEU A 199 8.26 10.13 2.47
CA LEU A 199 7.86 11.53 2.53
C LEU A 199 7.16 11.85 3.86
N TYR A 200 6.21 11.00 4.27
CA TYR A 200 5.52 11.13 5.55
C TYR A 200 6.49 11.17 6.73
N THR A 201 7.37 10.17 6.85
CA THR A 201 8.33 10.08 7.95
C THR A 201 9.29 11.27 7.96
N ALA A 202 9.77 11.70 6.79
CA ALA A 202 10.62 12.87 6.67
C ALA A 202 9.91 14.16 7.09
N ALA A 203 8.62 14.33 6.78
CA ALA A 203 7.80 15.45 7.21
C ALA A 203 7.64 15.44 8.75
N VAL A 204 7.28 14.29 9.32
CA VAL A 204 7.12 14.17 10.79
C VAL A 204 8.44 14.45 11.52
N LEU A 205 9.56 13.89 11.05
CA LEU A 205 10.87 14.13 11.69
C LEU A 205 11.34 15.58 11.59
N ARG A 206 10.94 16.27 10.52
CA ARG A 206 11.31 17.68 10.31
C ARG A 206 10.45 18.66 11.12
N TYR A 207 9.14 18.41 11.19
CA TYR A 207 8.17 19.38 11.70
C TYR A 207 7.60 19.03 13.07
N CYS A 208 7.74 17.79 13.53
CA CYS A 208 7.14 17.33 14.78
C CYS A 208 8.21 16.89 15.77
N LYS A 209 8.24 17.53 16.95
CA LYS A 209 9.08 17.07 18.07
C LYS A 209 8.63 15.67 18.51
N LYS A 210 9.59 14.81 18.90
CA LYS A 210 9.30 13.53 19.51
C LYS A 210 8.66 13.75 20.89
N LYS A 211 7.54 13.12 21.15
CA LYS A 211 6.90 13.11 22.48
C LYS A 211 7.51 12.08 23.39
#